data_08bcec24cf3b1f237cab11ab6a8c8413
#
_entry.id   08bcec24cf3b1f237cab11ab6a8c8413
#
_cell.length_a   1.000
_cell.length_b   1.000
_cell.length_c   1.000
_cell.angle_alpha   90.00
_cell.angle_beta   90.00
_cell.angle_gamma   90.00
#
_symmetry.space_group_name_H-M   'P 1'
#
loop_
_entity.id
_entity.type
_entity.pdbx_description
1 polymer ?
#
loop_
_entity_poly.entity_id
_entity_poly.type
_entity_poly.pdbx_seq_one_letter_code
_entity_poly.pdbx_strand_id
1 'polypeptide(L)' 'MKTATTTVTIELPNDQAMALAQLCKRISFKECRANAIDGDEAYVMLDAIAKLQRALAESGYSPR' A
#
# COMPACT_ATOMS: atom_id res chain seq x y z
N MET A 1 -8.19 5.47 21.87
CA MET A 1 -7.38 4.25 22.09
C MET A 1 -6.12 4.30 21.25
N LYS A 2 -5.00 3.96 21.83
CA LYS A 2 -3.73 4.01 21.14
C LYS A 2 -3.51 2.72 20.37
N THR A 3 -3.19 2.84 19.09
CA THR A 3 -2.90 1.68 18.24
C THR A 3 -1.39 1.47 18.19
N ALA A 4 -0.95 0.26 18.49
CA ALA A 4 0.45 -0.10 18.35
C ALA A 4 0.82 -0.07 16.87
N THR A 5 2.05 0.34 16.57
CA THR A 5 2.54 0.37 15.20
C THR A 5 3.63 -0.66 15.01
N THR A 6 3.73 -1.15 13.79
CA THR A 6 4.76 -2.11 13.41
C THR A 6 5.56 -1.50 12.25
N THR A 7 6.87 -1.51 12.39
CA THR A 7 7.74 -1.06 11.29
C THR A 7 8.10 -2.26 10.43
N VAL A 8 7.89 -2.14 9.13
CA VAL A 8 8.21 -3.19 8.16
C VAL A 8 9.26 -2.65 7.21
N THR A 9 10.36 -3.37 7.08
CA THR A 9 11.45 -2.99 6.17
C THR A 9 11.65 -4.11 5.16
N ILE A 10 11.61 -3.75 3.88
CA ILE A 10 11.86 -4.70 2.80
C ILE A 10 12.82 -4.09 1.80
N GLU A 11 13.57 -4.97 1.13
CA GLU A 11 14.43 -4.56 0.03
C GLU A 11 13.89 -5.17 -1.24
N LEU A 12 13.76 -4.34 -2.27
CA LEU A 12 13.20 -4.76 -3.55
C LEU A 12 14.13 -4.35 -4.69
N PRO A 13 14.31 -5.24 -5.68
CA PRO A 13 14.93 -4.78 -6.93
C PRO A 13 14.15 -3.61 -7.51
N ASN A 14 14.82 -2.76 -8.28
CA ASN A 14 14.20 -1.53 -8.78
C ASN A 14 12.93 -1.80 -9.60
N ASP A 15 12.93 -2.86 -10.40
CA ASP A 15 11.75 -3.18 -11.21
C ASP A 15 10.57 -3.61 -10.33
N GLN A 16 10.84 -4.33 -9.24
CA GLN A 16 9.77 -4.70 -8.31
C GLN A 16 9.26 -3.49 -7.53
N ALA A 17 10.16 -2.57 -7.15
CA ALA A 17 9.75 -1.36 -6.45
C ALA A 17 8.81 -0.51 -7.33
N MET A 18 9.14 -0.36 -8.61
CA MET A 18 8.30 0.39 -9.54
C MET A 18 6.98 -0.32 -9.77
N ALA A 19 7.01 -1.64 -9.95
CA ALA A 19 5.78 -2.41 -10.17
C ALA A 19 4.85 -2.30 -8.97
N LEU A 20 5.40 -2.37 -7.76
CA LEU A 20 4.61 -2.24 -6.53
C LEU A 20 4.03 -0.84 -6.41
N ALA A 21 4.80 0.19 -6.75
CA ALA A 21 4.33 1.56 -6.72
C ALA A 21 3.15 1.75 -7.71
N GLN A 22 3.23 1.13 -8.87
CA GLN A 22 2.13 1.18 -9.84
C GLN A 22 0.89 0.46 -9.33
N LEU A 23 1.08 -0.70 -8.69
CA LEU A 23 -0.04 -1.44 -8.11
C LEU A 23 -0.73 -0.59 -7.03
N CYS A 24 0.05 0.03 -6.15
CA CYS A 24 -0.50 0.87 -5.09
C CYS A 24 -1.30 2.04 -5.66
N LYS A 25 -0.83 2.60 -6.77
CA LYS A 25 -1.51 3.74 -7.40
C LYS A 25 -2.84 3.33 -8.03
N ARG A 26 -2.92 2.12 -8.57
CA ARG A 26 -4.07 1.69 -9.37
C ARG A 26 -5.10 0.88 -8.60
N ILE A 27 -4.70 0.29 -7.47
CA ILE A 27 -5.64 -0.51 -6.68
C ILE A 27 -6.69 0.40 -6.07
N SER A 28 -7.95 -0.04 -6.10
CA SER A 28 -9.08 0.74 -5.62
C SER A 28 -9.78 0.04 -4.48
N PHE A 29 -10.78 0.71 -3.91
CA PHE A 29 -11.61 0.12 -2.87
C PHE A 29 -12.21 -1.21 -3.31
N LYS A 30 -12.59 -1.32 -4.58
CA LYS A 30 -13.22 -2.53 -5.10
C LYS A 30 -12.31 -3.75 -4.91
N GLU A 31 -11.03 -3.63 -5.26
CA GLU A 31 -10.08 -4.72 -5.09
C GLU A 31 -9.83 -5.01 -3.62
N CYS A 32 -9.72 -3.98 -2.81
CA CYS A 32 -9.55 -4.16 -1.37
C CYS A 32 -10.76 -4.87 -0.78
N ARG A 33 -11.97 -4.45 -1.16
CA ARG A 33 -13.19 -5.08 -0.65
C ARG A 33 -13.29 -6.54 -1.05
N ALA A 34 -12.86 -6.88 -2.27
CA ALA A 34 -12.88 -8.25 -2.75
C ALA A 34 -11.96 -9.17 -1.94
N ASN A 35 -10.92 -8.61 -1.33
CA ASN A 35 -9.94 -9.37 -0.55
C ASN A 35 -10.11 -9.20 0.96
N ALA A 36 -11.08 -8.40 1.39
CA ALA A 36 -11.32 -8.13 2.80
C ALA A 36 -12.49 -8.97 3.32
N ILE A 37 -12.49 -9.23 4.61
CA ILE A 37 -13.61 -9.96 5.22
C ILE A 37 -14.86 -9.09 5.31
N ASP A 38 -14.68 -7.76 5.37
CA ASP A 38 -15.79 -6.82 5.41
C ASP A 38 -15.32 -5.45 4.89
N GLY A 39 -16.25 -4.48 4.88
CA GLY A 39 -15.95 -3.15 4.40
C GLY A 39 -14.97 -2.39 5.27
N ASP A 40 -15.03 -2.61 6.58
CA ASP A 40 -14.11 -1.94 7.50
C ASP A 40 -12.67 -2.36 7.23
N GLU A 41 -12.45 -3.65 7.01
CA GLU A 41 -11.11 -4.12 6.68
C GLU A 41 -10.64 -3.56 5.35
N ALA A 42 -11.54 -3.39 4.38
CA ALA A 42 -11.18 -2.82 3.08
C ALA A 42 -10.64 -1.39 3.23
N TYR A 43 -11.22 -0.59 4.13
CA TYR A 43 -10.70 0.75 4.40
C TYR A 43 -9.35 0.71 5.09
N VAL A 44 -9.14 -0.23 6.00
CA VAL A 44 -7.83 -0.42 6.63
C VAL A 44 -6.79 -0.78 5.57
N MET A 45 -7.15 -1.63 4.62
CA MET A 45 -6.26 -1.98 3.51
C MET A 45 -5.90 -0.77 2.67
N LEU A 46 -6.89 0.07 2.34
CA LEU A 46 -6.62 1.29 1.56
C LEU A 46 -5.67 2.23 2.29
N ASP A 47 -5.85 2.39 3.60
CA ASP A 47 -4.96 3.23 4.40
C ASP A 47 -3.54 2.69 4.38
N ALA A 48 -3.38 1.37 4.50
CA ALA A 48 -2.06 0.74 4.46
C ALA A 48 -1.41 0.93 3.09
N ILE A 49 -2.20 0.79 2.01
CA ILE A 49 -1.70 0.99 0.65
C ILE A 49 -1.24 2.42 0.45
N ALA A 50 -1.98 3.39 1.00
CA ALA A 50 -1.59 4.80 0.90
C ALA A 50 -0.26 5.07 1.58
N LYS A 51 -0.02 4.44 2.74
CA LYS A 51 1.25 4.58 3.44
C LYS A 51 2.39 3.93 2.66
N LEU A 52 2.14 2.77 2.07
CA LEU A 52 3.13 2.07 1.24
C LEU A 52 3.46 2.90 0.00
N GLN A 53 2.45 3.47 -0.64
CA GLN A 53 2.65 4.31 -1.81
C GLN A 53 3.52 5.52 -1.46
N ARG A 54 3.28 6.15 -0.32
CA ARG A 54 4.09 7.29 0.13
C ARG A 54 5.54 6.88 0.38
N ALA A 55 5.75 5.74 1.03
CA ALA A 55 7.10 5.26 1.31
C ALA A 55 7.86 4.99 0.02
N LEU A 56 7.19 4.39 -0.97
CA LEU A 56 7.80 4.14 -2.28
C LEU A 56 8.12 5.44 -3.00
N ALA A 57 7.23 6.43 -2.92
CA ALA A 57 7.47 7.74 -3.54
C ALA A 57 8.67 8.42 -2.92
N GLU A 58 8.82 8.33 -1.59
CA GLU A 58 9.96 8.92 -0.89
C GLU A 58 11.26 8.22 -1.27
N SER A 59 11.19 6.97 -1.70
CA SER A 59 12.35 6.22 -2.19
C SER A 59 12.60 6.44 -3.69
N GLY A 60 11.80 7.29 -4.34
CA GLY A 60 11.99 7.62 -5.74
C GLY A 60 11.04 6.94 -6.70
N TYR A 61 10.04 6.19 -6.23
CA TYR A 61 9.12 5.45 -7.08
C TYR A 61 7.73 6.04 -7.00
N SER A 62 7.45 6.98 -7.90
CA SER A 62 6.18 7.70 -7.96
C SER A 62 5.66 7.69 -9.41
N PRO A 63 5.02 6.58 -9.86
CA PRO A 63 4.53 6.49 -11.24
C PRO A 63 3.41 7.48 -11.51
N ARG A 64 3.32 7.91 -12.76
CA ARG A 64 2.31 8.87 -13.23
C ARG A 64 1.03 8.19 -13.66
#